data_a5689a6d0269230c1d7c4361f968076c
#
_entry.id   a5689a6d0269230c1d7c4361f968076c
#
_cell.length_a   1.000
_cell.length_b   1.000
_cell.length_c   1.000
_cell.angle_alpha   90.00
_cell.angle_beta   90.00
_cell.angle_gamma   90.00
#
_symmetry.space_group_name_H-M   'P 1'
#
loop_
_entity.id
_entity.type
_entity.pdbx_description
1 polymer ?
#
loop_
_entity_poly.entity_id
_entity_poly.type
_entity_poly.pdbx_seq_one_letter_code
_entity_poly.pdbx_strand_id
1 'polypeptide(L)'
;IVAAVFSLVLSEIKSLGEFFKKVFLQKESNLSWMLAFFIPIIYYGISILLMNVRFTGNSLLAFFLYFPWTFLYGGLEEVGWRWFLQDHLSFSKHFITKMMVLSLVWFLWHIPIYQLPWITAGSSNYLIFYLMILGNTFLFGALKEYSKGAVPCILSHMLIDSLAVLMLVQSSLPQIILLVIIEILVSSWLVAIRKS
;
A
#
# COMPACT_ATOMS: atom_id res chain seq x y z
N ILE A 1 -1.41 15.69 6.14
CA ILE A 1 -0.92 17.01 6.61
C ILE A 1 0.57 17.14 6.30
N VAL A 2 1.44 16.24 6.78
CA VAL A 2 2.90 16.33 6.62
C VAL A 2 3.31 16.52 5.15
N ALA A 3 2.83 15.67 4.25
CA ALA A 3 3.11 15.79 2.81
C ALA A 3 2.73 17.17 2.25
N ALA A 4 1.56 17.72 2.64
CA ALA A 4 1.13 19.04 2.18
C ALA A 4 2.05 20.16 2.67
N VAL A 5 2.48 20.10 3.94
CA VAL A 5 3.40 21.07 4.52
C VAL A 5 4.76 21.03 3.81
N PHE A 6 5.33 19.84 3.63
CA PHE A 6 6.62 19.69 2.94
C PHE A 6 6.53 20.13 1.47
N SER A 7 5.46 19.80 0.74
CA SER A 7 5.29 20.25 -0.64
C SER A 7 5.16 21.78 -0.75
N LEU A 8 4.57 22.45 0.25
CA LEU A 8 4.56 23.93 0.33
C LEU A 8 5.97 24.48 0.61
N VAL A 9 6.68 23.91 1.58
CA VAL A 9 8.04 24.33 1.95
C VAL A 9 9.02 24.16 0.80
N LEU A 10 8.89 23.06 0.05
CA LEU A 10 9.71 22.77 -1.13
C LEU A 10 9.26 23.54 -2.38
N SER A 11 8.23 24.39 -2.26
CA SER A 11 7.68 25.18 -3.37
C SER A 11 7.14 24.36 -4.55
N GLU A 12 6.77 23.11 -4.32
CA GLU A 12 6.20 22.22 -5.34
C GLU A 12 4.72 22.52 -5.61
N ILE A 13 4.08 23.15 -4.62
CA ILE A 13 2.71 23.64 -4.68
C ILE A 13 2.65 25.07 -4.11
N LYS A 14 1.70 25.86 -4.60
CA LYS A 14 1.51 27.26 -4.16
C LYS A 14 0.39 27.40 -3.14
N SER A 15 -0.47 26.40 -2.99
CA SER A 15 -1.64 26.44 -2.12
C SER A 15 -2.12 25.03 -1.76
N LEU A 16 -2.92 24.93 -0.69
CA LEU A 16 -3.63 23.69 -0.34
C LEU A 16 -4.63 23.24 -1.41
N GLY A 17 -5.23 24.20 -2.16
CA GLY A 17 -6.09 23.87 -3.29
C GLY A 17 -5.34 23.21 -4.44
N GLU A 18 -4.12 23.67 -4.72
CA GLU A 18 -3.24 23.01 -5.72
C GLU A 18 -2.81 21.61 -5.24
N PHE A 19 -2.48 21.47 -3.95
CA PHE A 19 -2.20 20.18 -3.35
C PHE A 19 -3.35 19.21 -3.56
N PHE A 20 -4.55 19.61 -3.17
CA PHE A 20 -5.75 18.78 -3.32
C PHE A 20 -5.97 18.36 -4.78
N LYS A 21 -5.82 19.29 -5.72
CA LYS A 21 -5.94 19.02 -7.16
C LYS A 21 -4.89 18.01 -7.65
N LYS A 22 -3.63 18.16 -7.24
CA LYS A 22 -2.54 17.25 -7.64
C LYS A 22 -2.68 15.85 -7.04
N VAL A 23 -3.18 15.75 -5.81
CA VAL A 23 -3.30 14.47 -5.10
C VAL A 23 -4.57 13.71 -5.50
N PHE A 24 -5.73 14.40 -5.54
CA PHE A 24 -7.03 13.74 -5.61
C PHE A 24 -7.78 13.93 -6.93
N LEU A 25 -7.47 14.96 -7.71
CA LEU A 25 -8.24 15.32 -8.90
C LEU A 25 -7.46 15.11 -10.21
N GLN A 26 -6.45 14.24 -10.19
CA GLN A 26 -5.74 13.89 -11.42
C GLN A 26 -6.59 12.96 -12.28
N LYS A 27 -6.55 13.19 -13.59
CA LYS A 27 -7.15 12.24 -14.56
C LYS A 27 -6.21 11.05 -14.70
N GLU A 28 -6.58 9.96 -14.06
CA GLU A 28 -5.85 8.69 -14.09
C GLU A 28 -6.14 7.91 -15.39
N SER A 29 -5.20 7.05 -15.77
CA SER A 29 -5.39 6.14 -16.91
C SER A 29 -6.31 4.97 -16.53
N ASN A 30 -6.94 4.34 -17.53
CA ASN A 30 -7.71 3.12 -17.30
C ASN A 30 -6.83 2.01 -16.71
N LEU A 31 -5.56 1.92 -17.13
CA LEU A 31 -4.63 0.93 -16.61
C LEU A 31 -4.33 1.16 -15.12
N SER A 32 -4.19 2.42 -14.70
CA SER A 32 -4.01 2.77 -13.28
C SER A 32 -5.19 2.30 -12.44
N TRP A 33 -6.42 2.52 -12.91
CA TRP A 33 -7.64 2.02 -12.24
C TRP A 33 -7.72 0.50 -12.23
N MET A 34 -7.43 -0.15 -13.36
CA MET A 34 -7.37 -1.61 -13.40
C MET A 34 -6.38 -2.16 -12.38
N LEU A 35 -5.18 -1.65 -12.33
CA LEU A 35 -4.16 -2.07 -11.36
C LEU A 35 -4.59 -1.83 -9.91
N ALA A 36 -5.30 -0.73 -9.63
CA ALA A 36 -5.80 -0.46 -8.29
C ALA A 36 -6.78 -1.54 -7.77
N PHE A 37 -7.56 -2.16 -8.65
CA PHE A 37 -8.43 -3.29 -8.31
C PHE A 37 -7.71 -4.64 -8.37
N PHE A 38 -6.78 -4.81 -9.31
CA PHE A 38 -6.05 -6.07 -9.47
C PHE A 38 -5.06 -6.35 -8.33
N ILE A 39 -4.46 -5.33 -7.73
CA ILE A 39 -3.50 -5.51 -6.63
C ILE A 39 -4.10 -6.24 -5.43
N PRO A 40 -5.27 -5.85 -4.89
CA PRO A 40 -5.93 -6.61 -3.83
C PRO A 40 -6.28 -8.05 -4.25
N ILE A 41 -6.67 -8.25 -5.51
CA ILE A 41 -6.97 -9.58 -6.06
C ILE A 41 -5.69 -10.43 -6.13
N ILE A 42 -4.57 -9.87 -6.55
CA ILE A 42 -3.27 -10.54 -6.56
C ILE A 42 -2.88 -10.92 -5.13
N TYR A 43 -2.90 -9.96 -4.20
CA TYR A 43 -2.52 -10.16 -2.81
C TYR A 43 -3.32 -11.29 -2.15
N TYR A 44 -4.65 -11.20 -2.15
CA TYR A 44 -5.50 -12.20 -1.53
C TYR A 44 -5.60 -13.48 -2.36
N GLY A 45 -5.61 -13.39 -3.69
CA GLY A 45 -5.65 -14.55 -4.57
C GLY A 45 -4.43 -15.45 -4.40
N ILE A 46 -3.24 -14.88 -4.36
CA ILE A 46 -2.00 -15.64 -4.08
C ILE A 46 -2.04 -16.19 -2.65
N SER A 47 -2.48 -15.39 -1.68
CA SER A 47 -2.60 -15.84 -0.29
C SER A 47 -3.55 -17.03 -0.14
N ILE A 48 -4.67 -17.04 -0.86
CA ILE A 48 -5.62 -18.17 -0.89
C ILE A 48 -4.97 -19.41 -1.54
N LEU A 49 -4.29 -19.24 -2.67
CA LEU A 49 -3.59 -20.35 -3.35
C LEU A 49 -2.50 -20.98 -2.49
N LEU A 50 -1.84 -20.19 -1.67
CA LEU A 50 -0.85 -20.65 -0.72
C LEU A 50 -1.45 -21.22 0.57
N MET A 51 -2.79 -21.32 0.66
CA MET A 51 -3.52 -21.72 1.87
C MET A 51 -3.16 -20.88 3.10
N ASN A 52 -2.93 -19.59 2.87
CA ASN A 52 -2.41 -18.64 3.84
C ASN A 52 -3.48 -17.67 4.35
N VAL A 53 -4.76 -18.01 4.18
CA VAL A 53 -5.89 -17.17 4.55
C VAL A 53 -6.80 -17.90 5.51
N ARG A 54 -7.21 -17.21 6.57
CA ARG A 54 -8.30 -17.61 7.46
C ARG A 54 -9.51 -16.71 7.22
N PHE A 55 -10.64 -17.29 6.84
CA PHE A 55 -11.91 -16.58 6.79
C PHE A 55 -12.39 -16.25 8.19
N THR A 56 -12.82 -15.02 8.42
CA THR A 56 -13.23 -14.52 9.74
C THR A 56 -14.65 -14.95 10.12
N GLY A 57 -15.47 -15.33 9.13
CA GLY A 57 -16.89 -15.59 9.32
C GLY A 57 -17.78 -14.33 9.28
N ASN A 58 -17.20 -13.16 9.14
CA ASN A 58 -17.95 -11.91 8.99
C ASN A 58 -18.75 -11.90 7.68
N SER A 59 -19.90 -11.23 7.69
CA SER A 59 -20.72 -11.06 6.50
C SER A 59 -20.10 -10.05 5.51
N LEU A 60 -20.47 -10.16 4.24
CA LEU A 60 -20.06 -9.18 3.23
C LEU A 60 -20.49 -7.73 3.58
N LEU A 61 -21.58 -7.56 4.35
CA LEU A 61 -22.00 -6.25 4.84
C LEU A 61 -20.89 -5.60 5.70
N ALA A 62 -20.15 -6.38 6.50
CA ALA A 62 -19.05 -5.85 7.29
C ALA A 62 -17.96 -5.18 6.42
N PHE A 63 -17.64 -5.77 5.25
CA PHE A 63 -16.74 -5.13 4.28
C PHE A 63 -17.24 -3.74 3.87
N PHE A 64 -18.50 -3.61 3.47
CA PHE A 64 -19.06 -2.34 3.01
C PHE A 64 -19.15 -1.28 4.12
N LEU A 65 -19.46 -1.71 5.35
CA LEU A 65 -19.50 -0.80 6.50
C LEU A 65 -18.10 -0.32 6.91
N TYR A 66 -17.10 -1.18 6.75
CA TYR A 66 -15.72 -0.87 7.13
C TYR A 66 -14.97 -0.06 6.08
N PHE A 67 -15.28 -0.26 4.81
CA PHE A 67 -14.60 0.35 3.67
C PHE A 67 -14.43 1.88 3.78
N PRO A 68 -15.43 2.71 4.17
CA PRO A 68 -15.21 4.14 4.32
C PRO A 68 -14.19 4.50 5.41
N TRP A 69 -14.09 3.70 6.47
CA TRP A 69 -13.15 3.94 7.57
C TRP A 69 -11.71 3.67 7.18
N THR A 70 -11.47 2.71 6.30
CA THR A 70 -10.11 2.40 5.80
C THR A 70 -9.50 3.57 5.01
N PHE A 71 -10.32 4.51 4.53
CA PHE A 71 -9.82 5.75 3.96
C PHE A 71 -8.99 6.56 4.94
N LEU A 72 -9.41 6.63 6.20
CA LEU A 72 -8.76 7.48 7.21
C LEU A 72 -7.46 6.89 7.74
N TYR A 73 -7.39 5.58 7.96
CA TYR A 73 -6.24 4.96 8.62
C TYR A 73 -5.41 4.01 7.74
N GLY A 74 -5.80 3.82 6.49
CA GLY A 74 -4.99 3.11 5.49
C GLY A 74 -4.80 3.98 4.26
N GLY A 75 -5.90 4.32 3.58
CA GLY A 75 -5.87 5.03 2.30
C GLY A 75 -5.10 6.35 2.34
N LEU A 76 -5.34 7.22 3.32
CA LEU A 76 -4.67 8.52 3.39
C LEU A 76 -3.16 8.43 3.62
N GLU A 77 -2.65 7.31 4.10
CA GLU A 77 -1.21 7.08 4.21
C GLU A 77 -0.51 7.13 2.86
N GLU A 78 -1.20 6.72 1.78
CA GLU A 78 -0.64 6.68 0.43
C GLU A 78 -0.32 8.07 -0.14
N VAL A 79 -0.95 9.12 0.39
CA VAL A 79 -0.56 10.51 0.09
C VAL A 79 0.85 10.80 0.60
N GLY A 80 1.20 10.28 1.77
CA GLY A 80 2.55 10.40 2.32
C GLY A 80 3.55 9.46 1.65
N TRP A 81 3.21 8.19 1.61
CA TRP A 81 4.15 7.14 1.18
C TRP A 81 4.37 7.12 -0.32
N ARG A 82 3.30 7.17 -1.14
CA ARG A 82 3.41 7.00 -2.59
C ARG A 82 3.48 8.31 -3.32
N TRP A 83 2.53 9.23 -3.06
CA TRP A 83 2.50 10.48 -3.81
C TRP A 83 3.64 11.42 -3.43
N PHE A 84 4.05 11.46 -2.15
CA PHE A 84 5.12 12.35 -1.71
C PHE A 84 6.47 11.62 -1.59
N LEU A 85 6.62 10.70 -0.63
CA LEU A 85 7.92 10.16 -0.27
C LEU A 85 8.56 9.33 -1.40
N GLN A 86 7.80 8.48 -2.09
CA GLN A 86 8.36 7.66 -3.19
C GLN A 86 8.98 8.52 -4.30
N ASP A 87 8.37 9.66 -4.63
CA ASP A 87 8.88 10.57 -5.65
C ASP A 87 10.13 11.33 -5.16
N HIS A 88 10.24 11.59 -3.85
CA HIS A 88 11.36 12.31 -3.23
C HIS A 88 12.57 11.45 -2.86
N LEU A 89 12.47 10.13 -2.92
CA LEU A 89 13.61 9.24 -2.72
C LEU A 89 14.57 9.32 -3.93
N SER A 90 15.29 10.43 -4.01
CA SER A 90 16.19 10.75 -5.15
C SER A 90 17.54 10.05 -5.08
N PHE A 91 17.92 9.45 -3.96
CA PHE A 91 19.20 8.77 -3.76
C PHE A 91 19.40 7.54 -4.66
N SER A 92 18.33 6.98 -5.22
CA SER A 92 18.39 5.87 -6.17
C SER A 92 17.35 6.03 -7.28
N LYS A 93 17.75 5.69 -8.51
CA LYS A 93 16.83 5.53 -9.65
C LYS A 93 16.27 4.11 -9.75
N HIS A 94 16.79 3.18 -8.98
CA HIS A 94 16.37 1.77 -9.00
C HIS A 94 15.11 1.56 -8.15
N PHE A 95 14.05 1.08 -8.78
CA PHE A 95 12.76 0.81 -8.13
C PHE A 95 12.92 -0.08 -6.88
N ILE A 96 13.66 -1.18 -7.01
CA ILE A 96 13.88 -2.14 -5.89
C ILE A 96 14.49 -1.42 -4.68
N THR A 97 15.56 -0.66 -4.88
CA THR A 97 16.23 0.06 -3.77
C THR A 97 15.29 1.05 -3.08
N LYS A 98 14.49 1.78 -3.86
CA LYS A 98 13.49 2.71 -3.30
C LYS A 98 12.46 1.95 -2.44
N MET A 99 11.93 0.84 -2.95
CA MET A 99 10.93 0.05 -2.22
C MET A 99 11.48 -0.58 -0.96
N MET A 100 12.73 -1.06 -0.98
CA MET A 100 13.39 -1.58 0.22
C MET A 100 13.50 -0.52 1.32
N VAL A 101 13.96 0.68 0.98
CA VAL A 101 14.08 1.77 1.96
C VAL A 101 12.70 2.24 2.43
N LEU A 102 11.75 2.40 1.50
CA LEU A 102 10.40 2.85 1.84
C LEU A 102 9.68 1.85 2.76
N SER A 103 9.88 0.55 2.53
CA SER A 103 9.30 -0.49 3.40
C SER A 103 9.85 -0.45 4.82
N LEU A 104 11.14 -0.18 4.99
CA LEU A 104 11.74 -0.01 6.31
C LEU A 104 11.16 1.20 7.04
N VAL A 105 11.05 2.34 6.35
CA VAL A 105 10.46 3.56 6.93
C VAL A 105 9.01 3.35 7.32
N TRP A 106 8.23 2.71 6.45
CA TRP A 106 6.82 2.42 6.71
C TRP A 106 6.64 1.39 7.84
N PHE A 107 7.48 0.38 7.92
CA PHE A 107 7.51 -0.55 9.04
C PHE A 107 7.83 0.16 10.38
N LEU A 108 8.87 1.01 10.40
CA LEU A 108 9.25 1.76 11.60
C LEU A 108 8.11 2.69 12.06
N TRP A 109 7.36 3.28 11.12
CA TRP A 109 6.17 4.07 11.42
C TRP A 109 5.10 3.27 12.19
N HIS A 110 4.97 1.98 11.91
CA HIS A 110 3.98 1.12 12.58
C HIS A 110 4.40 0.67 13.98
N ILE A 111 5.68 0.69 14.32
CA ILE A 111 6.15 0.17 15.64
C ILE A 111 5.44 0.83 16.82
N PRO A 112 5.25 2.17 16.89
CA PRO A 112 4.53 2.80 18.00
C PRO A 112 3.06 2.36 18.08
N ILE A 113 2.43 2.09 16.95
CA ILE A 113 1.03 1.66 16.88
C ILE A 113 0.85 0.29 17.53
N TYR A 114 1.82 -0.61 17.39
CA TYR A 114 1.81 -1.93 18.04
C TYR A 114 1.92 -1.90 19.55
N GLN A 115 2.29 -0.78 20.13
CA GLN A 115 2.33 -0.60 21.58
C GLN A 115 0.95 -0.22 22.16
N LEU A 116 -0.05 0.03 21.31
CA LEU A 116 -1.39 0.39 21.76
C LEU A 116 -2.20 -0.88 22.10
N PRO A 117 -2.71 -1.02 23.33
CA PRO A 117 -3.34 -2.27 23.80
C PRO A 117 -4.57 -2.72 22.99
N TRP A 118 -5.24 -1.78 22.33
CA TRP A 118 -6.43 -2.05 21.51
C TRP A 118 -6.13 -2.40 20.05
N ILE A 119 -4.91 -2.25 19.61
CA ILE A 119 -4.46 -2.71 18.31
C ILE A 119 -3.85 -4.10 18.51
N THR A 120 -4.70 -5.09 18.54
CA THR A 120 -4.26 -6.47 18.37
C THR A 120 -3.88 -6.63 16.90
N ALA A 121 -2.67 -6.25 16.58
CA ALA A 121 -2.15 -6.40 15.26
C ALA A 121 -2.30 -7.84 14.77
N GLY A 122 -2.63 -8.02 13.53
CA GLY A 122 -2.82 -9.33 12.91
C GLY A 122 -1.59 -10.24 12.96
N SER A 123 -0.45 -9.72 13.40
CA SER A 123 0.76 -10.49 13.66
C SER A 123 1.47 -9.97 14.90
N SER A 124 1.66 -10.84 15.89
CA SER A 124 2.55 -10.60 17.04
C SER A 124 4.04 -10.75 16.66
N ASN A 125 4.34 -11.19 15.44
CA ASN A 125 5.70 -11.40 14.94
C ASN A 125 6.12 -10.24 14.04
N TYR A 126 7.04 -9.40 14.52
CA TYR A 126 7.55 -8.26 13.78
C TYR A 126 8.19 -8.62 12.43
N LEU A 127 8.82 -9.79 12.31
CA LEU A 127 9.40 -10.21 11.03
C LEU A 127 8.32 -10.50 9.99
N ILE A 128 7.29 -11.26 10.37
CA ILE A 128 6.15 -11.55 9.48
C ILE A 128 5.47 -10.24 9.08
N PHE A 129 5.26 -9.35 10.03
CA PHE A 129 4.66 -8.05 9.74
C PHE A 129 5.52 -7.19 8.81
N TYR A 130 6.83 -7.14 9.03
CA TYR A 130 7.74 -6.44 8.12
C TYR A 130 7.66 -7.02 6.69
N LEU A 131 7.62 -8.34 6.56
CA LEU A 131 7.50 -8.98 5.26
C LEU A 131 6.18 -8.62 4.56
N MET A 132 5.06 -8.55 5.28
CA MET A 132 3.78 -8.08 4.72
C MET A 132 3.87 -6.61 4.26
N ILE A 133 4.48 -5.74 5.06
CA ILE A 133 4.72 -4.34 4.66
C ILE A 133 5.64 -4.26 3.44
N LEU A 134 6.67 -5.09 3.38
CA LEU A 134 7.59 -5.15 2.25
C LEU A 134 6.85 -5.49 0.95
N GLY A 135 6.07 -6.56 0.94
CA GLY A 135 5.29 -6.97 -0.24
C GLY A 135 4.30 -5.88 -0.69
N ASN A 136 3.49 -5.36 0.24
CA ASN A 136 2.57 -4.26 -0.04
C ASN A 136 3.29 -2.98 -0.53
N THR A 137 4.50 -2.72 -0.01
CA THR A 137 5.31 -1.60 -0.49
C THR A 137 5.65 -1.74 -1.97
N PHE A 138 6.02 -2.92 -2.41
CA PHE A 138 6.32 -3.18 -3.81
C PHE A 138 5.07 -3.07 -4.70
N LEU A 139 3.94 -3.65 -4.29
CA LEU A 139 2.68 -3.60 -5.04
C LEU A 139 2.18 -2.16 -5.21
N PHE A 140 2.06 -1.41 -4.12
CA PHE A 140 1.61 -0.01 -4.18
C PHE A 140 2.65 0.87 -4.86
N GLY A 141 3.95 0.59 -4.68
CA GLY A 141 5.02 1.30 -5.37
C GLY A 141 4.93 1.13 -6.88
N ALA A 142 4.66 -0.07 -7.37
CA ALA A 142 4.43 -0.32 -8.79
C ALA A 142 3.17 0.41 -9.30
N LEU A 143 2.07 0.38 -8.54
CA LEU A 143 0.85 1.11 -8.88
C LEU A 143 1.10 2.62 -9.00
N LYS A 144 1.89 3.20 -8.08
CA LYS A 144 2.28 4.61 -8.12
C LYS A 144 2.99 4.95 -9.44
N GLU A 145 3.83 4.07 -9.95
CA GLU A 145 4.49 4.30 -11.23
C GLU A 145 3.50 4.47 -12.41
N TYR A 146 2.29 3.95 -12.30
CA TYR A 146 1.21 4.11 -13.29
C TYR A 146 0.23 5.23 -12.95
N SER A 147 0.33 5.83 -11.76
CA SER A 147 -0.62 6.82 -11.23
C SER A 147 -0.03 8.22 -11.23
N LYS A 148 -0.85 9.21 -11.53
CA LYS A 148 -0.49 10.64 -11.47
C LYS A 148 -0.75 11.23 -10.08
N GLY A 149 -1.92 10.94 -9.52
CA GLY A 149 -2.31 11.31 -8.17
C GLY A 149 -2.12 10.15 -7.18
N ALA A 150 -2.74 10.28 -6.01
CA ALA A 150 -2.70 9.25 -4.97
C ALA A 150 -3.91 8.30 -5.01
N VAL A 151 -5.00 8.67 -5.68
CA VAL A 151 -6.32 7.99 -5.55
C VAL A 151 -6.27 6.50 -5.91
N PRO A 152 -5.58 6.04 -6.97
CA PRO A 152 -5.48 4.61 -7.24
C PRO A 152 -4.80 3.82 -6.11
N CYS A 153 -3.72 4.36 -5.53
CA CYS A 153 -3.03 3.73 -4.39
C CYS A 153 -3.92 3.74 -3.13
N ILE A 154 -4.60 4.87 -2.86
CA ILE A 154 -5.58 4.99 -1.78
C ILE A 154 -6.65 3.91 -1.90
N LEU A 155 -7.27 3.77 -3.08
CA LEU A 155 -8.31 2.77 -3.31
C LEU A 155 -7.80 1.35 -3.11
N SER A 156 -6.62 1.04 -3.63
CA SER A 156 -6.01 -0.29 -3.50
C SER A 156 -5.74 -0.64 -2.04
N HIS A 157 -5.21 0.30 -1.26
CA HIS A 157 -4.97 0.12 0.18
C HIS A 157 -6.29 -0.08 0.93
N MET A 158 -7.28 0.78 0.69
CA MET A 158 -8.61 0.65 1.29
C MET A 158 -9.24 -0.73 1.02
N LEU A 159 -9.08 -1.26 -0.19
CA LEU A 159 -9.60 -2.59 -0.55
C LEU A 159 -8.88 -3.69 0.22
N ILE A 160 -7.55 -3.63 0.35
CA ILE A 160 -6.77 -4.61 1.13
C ILE A 160 -7.23 -4.61 2.59
N ASP A 161 -7.31 -3.44 3.21
CA ASP A 161 -7.71 -3.32 4.62
C ASP A 161 -9.16 -3.74 4.86
N SER A 162 -10.06 -3.41 3.93
CA SER A 162 -11.47 -3.79 4.06
C SER A 162 -11.69 -5.28 3.85
N LEU A 163 -10.93 -5.92 2.96
CA LEU A 163 -10.97 -7.36 2.77
C LEU A 163 -10.42 -8.11 3.98
N ALA A 164 -9.53 -7.50 4.78
CA ALA A 164 -9.05 -8.08 6.03
C ALA A 164 -10.16 -8.35 7.05
N VAL A 165 -11.30 -7.65 6.95
CA VAL A 165 -12.49 -7.94 7.77
C VAL A 165 -13.09 -9.30 7.45
N LEU A 166 -13.00 -9.74 6.19
CA LEU A 166 -13.55 -11.02 5.71
C LEU A 166 -12.53 -12.15 5.79
N MET A 167 -11.26 -11.84 5.56
CA MET A 167 -10.20 -12.83 5.48
C MET A 167 -8.86 -12.26 5.98
N LEU A 168 -8.23 -12.97 6.90
CA LEU A 168 -6.93 -12.61 7.45
C LEU A 168 -5.83 -13.46 6.83
N VAL A 169 -4.78 -12.84 6.37
CA VAL A 169 -3.56 -13.55 5.96
C VAL A 169 -2.88 -14.06 7.23
N GLN A 170 -2.90 -15.38 7.42
CA GLN A 170 -2.27 -16.07 8.55
C GLN A 170 -1.02 -16.79 8.05
N SER A 171 0.13 -16.16 8.24
CA SER A 171 1.34 -16.62 7.59
C SER A 171 2.23 -17.44 8.52
N SER A 172 2.55 -18.65 8.10
CA SER A 172 3.83 -19.25 8.48
C SER A 172 4.95 -18.49 7.76
N LEU A 173 6.14 -18.47 8.33
CA LEU A 173 7.28 -17.77 7.74
C LEU A 173 7.58 -18.18 6.28
N PRO A 174 7.57 -19.47 5.90
CA PRO A 174 7.77 -19.86 4.49
C PRO A 174 6.71 -19.33 3.55
N GLN A 175 5.44 -19.31 3.95
CA GLN A 175 4.34 -18.85 3.11
C GLN A 175 4.42 -17.33 2.87
N ILE A 176 4.72 -16.55 3.91
CA ILE A 176 4.86 -15.09 3.72
C ILE A 176 6.11 -14.75 2.88
N ILE A 177 7.21 -15.48 3.04
CA ILE A 177 8.40 -15.28 2.19
C ILE A 177 8.04 -15.54 0.73
N LEU A 178 7.33 -16.63 0.43
CA LEU A 178 6.93 -16.95 -0.94
C LEU A 178 5.98 -15.90 -1.51
N LEU A 179 4.98 -15.45 -0.73
CA LEU A 179 4.09 -14.37 -1.12
C LEU A 179 4.88 -13.12 -1.50
N VAL A 180 5.76 -12.66 -0.62
CA VAL A 180 6.57 -11.45 -0.84
C VAL A 180 7.49 -11.57 -2.05
N ILE A 181 8.10 -12.74 -2.28
CA ILE A 181 8.90 -12.97 -3.50
C ILE A 181 8.03 -12.77 -4.75
N ILE A 182 6.83 -13.34 -4.79
CA ILE A 182 5.91 -13.18 -5.92
C ILE A 182 5.52 -11.71 -6.09
N GLU A 183 5.19 -11.00 -5.02
CA GLU A 183 4.83 -9.58 -5.05
C GLU A 183 5.98 -8.71 -5.57
N ILE A 184 7.21 -8.97 -5.14
CA ILE A 184 8.40 -8.28 -5.64
C ILE A 184 8.61 -8.55 -7.14
N LEU A 185 8.49 -9.80 -7.58
CA LEU A 185 8.66 -10.17 -8.98
C LEU A 185 7.60 -9.53 -9.88
N VAL A 186 6.32 -9.61 -9.48
CA VAL A 186 5.20 -9.00 -10.22
C VAL A 186 5.37 -7.49 -10.30
N SER A 187 5.67 -6.83 -9.18
CA SER A 187 5.86 -5.38 -9.13
C SER A 187 7.04 -4.91 -9.98
N SER A 188 8.16 -5.64 -9.90
CA SER A 188 9.36 -5.32 -10.68
C SER A 188 9.11 -5.51 -12.18
N TRP A 189 8.40 -6.57 -12.56
CA TRP A 189 7.98 -6.81 -13.94
C TRP A 189 7.06 -5.71 -14.46
N LEU A 190 6.03 -5.31 -13.70
CA LEU A 190 5.15 -4.19 -14.06
C LEU A 190 5.93 -2.90 -14.32
N VAL A 191 6.89 -2.57 -13.44
CA VAL A 191 7.70 -1.37 -13.62
C VAL A 191 8.64 -1.49 -14.81
N ALA A 192 9.18 -2.69 -15.09
CA ALA A 192 10.05 -2.91 -16.25
C ALA A 192 9.31 -2.70 -17.58
N ILE A 193 8.11 -3.28 -17.74
CA ILE A 193 7.31 -3.13 -18.98
C ILE A 193 6.82 -1.70 -19.22
N ARG A 194 6.65 -0.90 -18.15
CA ARG A 194 6.29 0.52 -18.31
C ARG A 194 7.43 1.36 -18.90
N LYS A 195 8.67 0.95 -18.66
CA LYS A 195 9.86 1.68 -19.11
C LYS A 195 10.36 1.25 -20.49
N SER A 196 9.86 0.11 -21.02
CA SER A 196 10.12 -0.38 -22.37
C SER A 196 9.23 0.34 -23.39
#